data_d3f7554b79da47084af947bffc3d3eb8
#
_entry.id   d3f7554b79da47084af947bffc3d3eb8
#
_cell.length_a   1.000
_cell.length_b   1.000
_cell.length_c   1.000
_cell.angle_alpha   90.00
_cell.angle_beta   90.00
_cell.angle_gamma   90.00
#
_symmetry.space_group_name_H-M   'P 1'
#
loop_
_entity.id
_entity.type
_entity.pdbx_description
1 polymer ?
#
loop_
_entity_poly.entity_id
_entity_poly.type
_entity_poly.pdbx_seq_one_letter_code
_entity_poly.pdbx_strand_id
1 'polypeptide(L)'
;MPSRPSKRLQTFVNPSPRRDYRICMEIPEFTCLCPLTGQPDFATLSLEYIPGPRCVELKSLKQYVWSYRNQGAFHEAVTNRILEDLVRATQPRFMRLSAKFNVRGGIHTSIVVEHRKRGWIPKH
;
A
#
# COMPACT_ATOMS: atom_id res chain seq x y z
N MET A 1 19.67 -16.67 5.95
CA MET A 1 18.26 -16.98 6.27
C MET A 1 17.36 -16.40 5.19
N PRO A 2 16.43 -17.15 4.65
CA PRO A 2 15.49 -16.62 3.70
C PRO A 2 14.55 -15.60 4.37
N SER A 3 14.08 -14.65 3.58
CA SER A 3 13.11 -13.67 4.05
C SER A 3 11.80 -14.37 4.41
N ARG A 4 11.04 -13.75 5.29
CA ARG A 4 9.72 -14.24 5.71
C ARG A 4 8.68 -13.15 5.53
N PRO A 5 7.42 -13.52 5.23
CA PRO A 5 6.37 -12.54 5.24
C PRO A 5 6.19 -11.94 6.63
N SER A 6 5.88 -10.65 6.69
CA SER A 6 5.73 -9.95 7.97
C SER A 6 4.84 -8.72 7.79
N LYS A 7 3.90 -8.52 8.70
CA LYS A 7 3.07 -7.31 8.73
C LYS A 7 3.79 -6.10 9.32
N ARG A 8 5.05 -6.28 9.74
CA ARG A 8 5.81 -5.21 10.36
C ARG A 8 6.46 -4.32 9.30
N LEU A 9 6.00 -3.08 9.22
CA LEU A 9 6.56 -2.07 8.33
C LEU A 9 7.67 -1.33 9.06
N GLN A 10 8.83 -1.23 8.40
CA GLN A 10 9.95 -0.43 8.89
C GLN A 10 10.02 0.86 8.09
N THR A 11 10.59 1.87 8.69
CA THR A 11 10.70 3.19 8.08
C THR A 11 12.09 3.75 8.34
N PHE A 12 12.44 4.79 7.57
CA PHE A 12 13.64 5.56 7.81
C PHE A 12 13.28 7.04 7.81
N VAL A 13 14.14 7.85 8.40
CA VAL A 13 13.91 9.30 8.50
C VAL A 13 13.89 9.91 7.12
N ASN A 14 12.88 10.74 6.84
CA ASN A 14 12.79 11.47 5.58
C ASN A 14 14.02 12.35 5.40
N PRO A 15 14.82 12.15 4.35
CA PRO A 15 16.06 12.93 4.15
C PRO A 15 15.81 14.36 3.69
N SER A 16 14.59 14.69 3.23
CA SER A 16 14.29 16.03 2.71
C SER A 16 12.92 16.51 3.22
N PRO A 17 12.77 16.71 4.55
CA PRO A 17 11.45 16.97 5.14
C PRO A 17 10.88 18.35 4.79
N ARG A 18 11.69 19.25 4.24
CA ARG A 18 11.22 20.58 3.85
C ARG A 18 10.59 20.61 2.46
N ARG A 19 10.70 19.51 1.73
CA ARG A 19 10.24 19.43 0.34
C ARG A 19 9.04 18.51 0.25
N ASP A 20 8.03 18.93 -0.52
CA ASP A 20 6.92 18.07 -0.86
C ASP A 20 7.26 17.31 -2.14
N TYR A 21 8.01 16.24 -2.01
CA TYR A 21 8.31 15.38 -3.16
C TYR A 21 7.47 14.12 -3.10
N ARG A 22 7.29 13.49 -4.25
CA ARG A 22 6.43 12.32 -4.37
C ARG A 22 7.28 11.07 -4.53
N ILE A 23 6.88 10.04 -3.80
CA ILE A 23 7.44 8.69 -3.97
C ILE A 23 6.36 7.87 -4.63
N CYS A 24 6.70 7.26 -5.77
CA CYS A 24 5.76 6.46 -6.54
C CYS A 24 6.30 5.04 -6.67
N MET A 25 5.45 4.07 -6.35
CA MET A 25 5.82 2.65 -6.40
C MET A 25 4.74 1.86 -7.09
N GLU A 26 5.15 0.92 -7.96
CA GLU A 26 4.26 -0.05 -8.55
C GLU A 26 4.56 -1.42 -7.96
N ILE A 27 3.52 -2.11 -7.53
CA ILE A 27 3.64 -3.46 -6.98
C ILE A 27 2.74 -4.36 -7.81
N PRO A 28 3.29 -4.98 -8.89
CA PRO A 28 2.46 -5.71 -9.85
C PRO A 28 2.06 -7.12 -9.41
N GLU A 29 2.62 -7.61 -8.33
CA GLU A 29 2.42 -9.01 -7.94
C GLU A 29 1.72 -9.18 -6.58
N PHE A 30 0.83 -8.26 -6.24
CA PHE A 30 0.06 -8.42 -5.01
C PHE A 30 -0.91 -9.58 -5.15
N THR A 31 -0.96 -10.43 -4.13
CA THR A 31 -1.83 -11.59 -4.09
C THR A 31 -2.53 -11.68 -2.73
N CYS A 32 -3.81 -11.99 -2.75
CA CYS A 32 -4.57 -12.37 -1.56
C CYS A 32 -5.56 -13.46 -1.97
N LEU A 33 -6.36 -13.96 -1.04
CA LEU A 33 -7.34 -15.00 -1.34
C LEU A 33 -8.74 -14.41 -1.30
N CYS A 34 -9.59 -14.89 -2.21
CA CYS A 34 -11.01 -14.58 -2.15
C CYS A 34 -11.59 -15.22 -0.89
N PRO A 35 -12.25 -14.46 0.00
CA PRO A 35 -12.76 -15.04 1.25
C PRO A 35 -13.91 -16.01 1.04
N LEU A 36 -14.56 -15.98 -0.12
CA LEU A 36 -15.69 -16.87 -0.41
C LEU A 36 -15.26 -18.17 -1.06
N THR A 37 -14.27 -18.12 -1.98
CA THR A 37 -13.86 -19.28 -2.76
C THR A 37 -12.49 -19.84 -2.37
N GLY A 38 -11.68 -19.06 -1.68
CA GLY A 38 -10.30 -19.44 -1.37
C GLY A 38 -9.36 -19.37 -2.55
N GLN A 39 -9.83 -18.92 -3.71
CA GLN A 39 -8.98 -18.78 -4.89
C GLN A 39 -8.11 -17.54 -4.78
N PRO A 40 -6.90 -17.55 -5.38
CA PRO A 40 -6.04 -16.38 -5.33
C PRO A 40 -6.58 -15.23 -6.18
N ASP A 41 -6.53 -14.04 -5.63
CA ASP A 41 -6.80 -12.80 -6.34
C ASP A 41 -5.48 -12.06 -6.55
N PHE A 42 -5.30 -11.50 -7.74
CA PHE A 42 -4.08 -10.82 -8.12
C PHE A 42 -4.38 -9.35 -8.40
N ALA A 43 -3.47 -8.49 -8.01
CA ALA A 43 -3.64 -7.06 -8.25
C ALA A 43 -2.31 -6.37 -8.49
N THR A 44 -2.39 -5.24 -9.18
CA THR A 44 -1.30 -4.28 -9.24
C THR A 44 -1.64 -3.14 -8.29
N LEU A 45 -0.76 -2.92 -7.32
CA LEU A 45 -0.88 -1.79 -6.41
C LEU A 45 -0.02 -0.65 -6.93
N SER A 46 -0.60 0.56 -6.96
CA SER A 46 0.12 1.78 -7.28
C SER A 46 0.07 2.66 -6.05
N LEU A 47 1.23 2.93 -5.47
CA LEU A 47 1.35 3.77 -4.29
C LEU A 47 2.02 5.08 -4.66
N GLU A 48 1.40 6.18 -4.26
CA GLU A 48 1.96 7.51 -4.43
C GLU A 48 1.84 8.24 -3.10
N TYR A 49 2.94 8.78 -2.58
CA TYR A 49 2.82 9.54 -1.35
C TYR A 49 3.87 10.65 -1.24
N ILE A 50 3.52 11.66 -0.47
CA ILE A 50 4.43 12.74 -0.08
C ILE A 50 4.78 12.46 1.38
N PRO A 51 6.04 12.09 1.68
CA PRO A 51 6.39 11.69 3.03
C PRO A 51 6.34 12.86 4.00
N GLY A 52 5.93 12.56 5.23
CA GLY A 52 6.07 13.45 6.36
C GLY A 52 7.43 13.20 7.01
N PRO A 53 7.45 12.77 8.30
CA PRO A 53 8.72 12.55 8.99
C PRO A 53 9.45 11.28 8.55
N ARG A 54 8.76 10.31 7.91
CA ARG A 54 9.34 9.02 7.63
C ARG A 54 9.00 8.52 6.23
N CYS A 55 9.89 7.72 5.68
CA CYS A 55 9.68 7.00 4.42
C CYS A 55 9.61 5.50 4.73
N VAL A 56 8.78 4.76 3.96
CA VAL A 56 8.70 3.32 4.13
C VAL A 56 9.95 2.65 3.57
N GLU A 57 10.47 1.66 4.29
CA GLU A 57 11.63 0.90 3.88
C GLU A 57 11.19 -0.24 2.96
N LEU A 58 11.86 -0.39 1.81
CA LEU A 58 11.40 -1.26 0.73
C LEU A 58 11.39 -2.75 1.08
N LYS A 59 12.40 -3.23 1.80
CA LYS A 59 12.47 -4.64 2.16
C LYS A 59 11.29 -5.02 3.05
N SER A 60 10.97 -4.19 4.03
CA SER A 60 9.83 -4.44 4.91
C SER A 60 8.50 -4.32 4.15
N LEU A 61 8.42 -3.40 3.20
CA LEU A 61 7.22 -3.27 2.36
C LEU A 61 7.01 -4.54 1.54
N LYS A 62 8.08 -5.09 0.97
CA LYS A 62 8.02 -6.33 0.21
C LYS A 62 7.50 -7.48 1.08
N GLN A 63 8.02 -7.61 2.29
CA GLN A 63 7.58 -8.63 3.24
C GLN A 63 6.13 -8.42 3.68
N TYR A 64 5.73 -7.16 3.82
CA TYR A 64 4.37 -6.80 4.20
C TYR A 64 3.36 -7.20 3.12
N VAL A 65 3.66 -6.86 1.86
CA VAL A 65 2.82 -7.23 0.72
C VAL A 65 2.72 -8.75 0.61
N TRP A 66 3.84 -9.45 0.78
CA TRP A 66 3.89 -10.90 0.75
C TRP A 66 3.01 -11.53 1.83
N SER A 67 2.86 -10.86 2.98
CA SER A 67 2.11 -11.41 4.11
C SER A 67 0.62 -11.62 3.80
N TYR A 68 0.09 -10.99 2.74
CA TYR A 68 -1.31 -11.15 2.34
C TYR A 68 -1.55 -12.36 1.44
N ARG A 69 -0.50 -13.01 0.98
CA ARG A 69 -0.58 -14.05 -0.04
C ARG A 69 -1.59 -15.16 0.27
N ASN A 70 -1.66 -15.59 1.52
CA ASN A 70 -2.56 -16.66 1.95
C ASN A 70 -3.70 -16.15 2.85
N GLN A 71 -3.95 -14.86 2.84
CA GLN A 71 -4.96 -14.24 3.68
C GLN A 71 -6.21 -13.94 2.87
N GLY A 72 -7.36 -14.40 3.37
CA GLY A 72 -8.65 -14.08 2.75
C GLY A 72 -9.02 -12.63 3.03
N ALA A 73 -9.35 -11.89 1.97
CA ALA A 73 -9.71 -10.48 2.12
C ALA A 73 -10.50 -10.01 0.91
N PHE A 74 -11.58 -9.25 1.17
CA PHE A 74 -12.26 -8.55 0.11
C PHE A 74 -11.40 -7.41 -0.43
N HIS A 75 -11.54 -7.08 -1.71
CA HIS A 75 -10.73 -6.06 -2.38
C HIS A 75 -10.79 -4.73 -1.64
N GLU A 76 -11.99 -4.32 -1.23
CA GLU A 76 -12.21 -3.05 -0.52
C GLU A 76 -11.52 -3.06 0.84
N ALA A 77 -11.64 -4.16 1.56
CA ALA A 77 -11.09 -4.26 2.91
C ALA A 77 -9.56 -4.25 2.90
N VAL A 78 -8.95 -5.03 2.01
CA VAL A 78 -7.49 -5.15 1.98
C VAL A 78 -6.83 -3.86 1.52
N THR A 79 -7.43 -3.17 0.55
CA THR A 79 -6.87 -1.90 0.05
C THR A 79 -6.88 -0.84 1.14
N ASN A 80 -8.00 -0.71 1.85
CA ASN A 80 -8.11 0.23 2.97
C ASN A 80 -7.13 -0.13 4.10
N ARG A 81 -6.97 -1.41 4.40
CA ARG A 81 -6.06 -1.84 5.45
C ARG A 81 -4.61 -1.49 5.13
N ILE A 82 -4.20 -1.71 3.88
CA ILE A 82 -2.83 -1.40 3.46
C ILE A 82 -2.59 0.11 3.59
N LEU A 83 -3.54 0.93 3.15
CA LEU A 83 -3.41 2.38 3.30
C LEU A 83 -3.26 2.77 4.78
N GLU A 84 -4.12 2.24 5.64
CA GLU A 84 -4.07 2.57 7.07
C GLU A 84 -2.74 2.19 7.70
N ASP A 85 -2.21 1.02 7.38
CA ASP A 85 -0.93 0.57 7.94
C ASP A 85 0.22 1.46 7.46
N LEU A 86 0.23 1.83 6.18
CA LEU A 86 1.26 2.71 5.62
C LEU A 86 1.18 4.12 6.18
N VAL A 87 -0.03 4.64 6.36
CA VAL A 87 -0.24 5.96 6.95
C VAL A 87 0.27 5.97 8.39
N ARG A 88 -0.06 4.94 9.15
CA ARG A 88 0.40 4.84 10.54
C ARG A 88 1.92 4.78 10.63
N ALA A 89 2.55 4.06 9.71
CA ALA A 89 4.00 3.89 9.73
C ALA A 89 4.76 5.14 9.31
N THR A 90 4.27 5.87 8.29
CA THR A 90 5.02 6.96 7.67
C THR A 90 4.52 8.35 8.04
N GLN A 91 3.27 8.48 8.49
CA GLN A 91 2.62 9.75 8.78
C GLN A 91 2.78 10.75 7.62
N PRO A 92 2.30 10.38 6.42
CA PRO A 92 2.54 11.16 5.22
C PRO A 92 1.70 12.43 5.19
N ARG A 93 2.14 13.39 4.37
CA ARG A 93 1.34 14.58 4.08
C ARG A 93 0.20 14.24 3.14
N PHE A 94 0.45 13.33 2.21
CA PHE A 94 -0.51 12.82 1.27
C PHE A 94 -0.16 11.39 0.91
N MET A 95 -1.16 10.53 0.73
CA MET A 95 -0.94 9.17 0.25
C MET A 95 -2.14 8.72 -0.56
N ARG A 96 -1.87 8.13 -1.72
CA ARG A 96 -2.89 7.50 -2.55
C ARG A 96 -2.46 6.08 -2.86
N LEU A 97 -3.36 5.15 -2.63
CA LEU A 97 -3.16 3.76 -2.99
C LEU A 97 -4.25 3.34 -3.94
N SER A 98 -3.85 2.82 -5.11
CA SER A 98 -4.77 2.26 -6.09
C SER A 98 -4.49 0.77 -6.20
N ALA A 99 -5.52 -0.04 -6.16
CA ALA A 99 -5.42 -1.48 -6.34
C ALA A 99 -6.25 -1.88 -7.54
N LYS A 100 -5.57 -2.33 -8.60
CA LYS A 100 -6.24 -2.81 -9.82
C LYS A 100 -6.21 -4.33 -9.79
N PHE A 101 -7.36 -4.93 -9.54
CA PHE A 101 -7.48 -6.37 -9.47
C PHE A 101 -7.69 -6.95 -10.87
N ASN A 102 -7.11 -8.13 -11.10
CA ASN A 102 -7.29 -8.84 -12.36
C ASN A 102 -8.76 -9.20 -12.53
N VAL A 103 -9.17 -9.31 -13.81
CA VAL A 103 -10.57 -9.57 -14.15
C VAL A 103 -11.07 -10.87 -13.54
N ARG A 104 -12.29 -10.82 -13.00
CA ARG A 104 -13.02 -11.97 -12.46
C ARG A 104 -14.44 -11.92 -12.97
N GLY A 105 -14.85 -12.98 -13.66
CA GLY A 105 -16.21 -13.05 -14.21
C GLY A 105 -16.50 -11.90 -15.17
N GLY A 106 -15.49 -11.41 -15.89
CA GLY A 106 -15.64 -10.28 -16.79
C GLY A 106 -15.64 -8.91 -16.13
N ILE A 107 -15.42 -8.85 -14.81
CA ILE A 107 -15.45 -7.59 -14.07
C ILE A 107 -14.03 -7.17 -13.67
N HIS A 108 -13.66 -5.93 -14.02
CA HIS A 108 -12.43 -5.30 -13.58
C HIS A 108 -12.77 -4.42 -12.38
N THR A 109 -12.08 -4.62 -11.26
CA THR A 109 -12.30 -3.85 -10.05
C THR A 109 -11.06 -3.04 -9.72
N SER A 110 -11.25 -1.74 -9.51
CA SER A 110 -10.17 -0.87 -9.03
C SER A 110 -10.65 -0.16 -7.77
N ILE A 111 -9.80 -0.17 -6.73
CA ILE A 111 -10.08 0.51 -5.48
C ILE A 111 -9.03 1.61 -5.34
N VAL A 112 -9.49 2.84 -5.12
CA VAL A 112 -8.58 3.98 -4.91
C VAL A 112 -8.91 4.60 -3.57
N VAL A 113 -7.90 4.67 -2.70
CA VAL A 113 -8.07 5.26 -1.37
C VAL A 113 -6.99 6.31 -1.15
N GLU A 114 -7.36 7.38 -0.44
CA GLU A 114 -6.46 8.51 -0.21
C GLU A 114 -6.47 8.92 1.25
N HIS A 115 -5.33 9.49 1.67
CA HIS A 115 -5.17 10.10 2.97
C HIS A 115 -4.49 11.46 2.80
N ARG A 116 -4.99 12.46 3.52
CA ARG A 116 -4.37 13.78 3.58
C ARG A 116 -4.14 14.15 5.04
N LYS A 117 -2.93 14.61 5.33
CA LYS A 117 -2.64 15.12 6.67
C LYS A 117 -3.52 16.35 6.93
N ARG A 118 -4.11 16.38 8.10
CA ARG A 118 -4.96 17.51 8.50
C ARG A 118 -4.16 18.82 8.43
N GLY A 119 -4.70 19.82 7.74
CA GLY A 119 -4.05 21.11 7.59
C GLY A 119 -2.99 21.20 6.52
N TRP A 120 -2.65 20.08 5.86
CA TRP A 120 -1.65 20.12 4.80
C TRP A 120 -2.27 20.71 3.53
N ILE A 121 -1.54 21.63 2.90
CA ILE A 121 -1.92 22.27 1.65
C ILE A 121 -0.79 22.04 0.65
N PRO A 122 -1.10 21.54 -0.58
CA PRO A 122 -0.06 21.32 -1.59
C PRO A 122 0.69 22.61 -1.91
N LYS A 123 2.01 22.48 -2.07
CA LYS A 123 2.84 23.57 -2.56
C LYS A 123 2.83 23.55 -4.08
N HIS A 124 2.82 24.74 -4.67
CA HIS A 124 2.83 24.90 -6.12
C HIS A 124 4.21 25.10 -6.67
#